data_774a2c4d909ac3ca016f3b36ee6afc61
#
_entry.id   774a2c4d909ac3ca016f3b36ee6afc61
#
_cell.length_a   1.000
_cell.length_b   1.000
_cell.length_c   1.000
_cell.angle_alpha   90.00
_cell.angle_beta   90.00
_cell.angle_gamma   90.00
#
_symmetry.space_group_name_H-M   'P 1'
#
loop_
_entity.id
_entity.type
_entity.pdbx_description
1 polymer ?
#
loop_
_entity_poly.entity_id
_entity_poly.type
_entity_poly.pdbx_seq_one_letter_code
_entity_poly.pdbx_strand_id
1 'polypeptide(L)'
;MSQGKKMVERTAKISLNRQLNLLGISKGSFYYVHKAESEENLTLMRLMDEHYMEHPYKGVLQMHDFLSGVGYHANEKRVRRLLRKMGIEAIYPKKNLSRLGKAKYIMPYLLRGLDIDGVNQVW
;
A
#
# COMPACT_ATOMS: atom_id res chain seq x y z
N MET A 1 19.63 -10.74 12.55
CA MET A 1 19.36 -12.14 13.00
C MET A 1 19.09 -12.08 14.49
N SER A 2 17.99 -12.66 14.97
CA SER A 2 17.70 -12.69 16.42
C SER A 2 18.77 -13.50 17.14
N GLN A 3 19.19 -13.04 18.31
CA GLN A 3 20.19 -13.72 19.16
C GLN A 3 19.84 -15.19 19.42
N GLY A 4 18.56 -15.53 19.53
CA GLY A 4 18.10 -16.90 19.75
C GLY A 4 18.48 -17.90 18.65
N LYS A 5 18.59 -17.48 17.38
CA LYS A 5 19.02 -18.37 16.30
C LYS A 5 20.50 -18.78 16.41
N LYS A 6 21.33 -17.93 17.03
CA LYS A 6 22.77 -18.20 17.24
C LYS A 6 23.02 -19.18 18.39
N MET A 7 22.01 -19.37 19.28
CA MET A 7 22.13 -20.26 20.42
C MET A 7 21.79 -21.72 20.09
N VAL A 8 21.32 -21.99 18.88
CA VAL A 8 20.93 -23.34 18.43
C VAL A 8 22.16 -24.07 17.89
N GLU A 9 22.56 -25.14 18.59
CA GLU A 9 23.71 -25.97 18.19
C GLU A 9 23.23 -27.26 17.54
N ARG A 10 23.68 -27.55 16.32
CA ARG A 10 23.32 -28.77 15.59
C ARG A 10 23.98 -30.04 16.17
N THR A 11 25.09 -29.86 16.89
CA THR A 11 25.87 -30.97 17.48
C THR A 11 25.54 -31.26 18.95
N ALA A 12 24.60 -30.52 19.55
CA ALA A 12 24.21 -30.70 20.94
C ALA A 12 23.49 -32.05 21.17
N LYS A 13 23.60 -32.58 22.36
CA LYS A 13 22.90 -33.83 22.81
C LYS A 13 21.37 -33.71 22.71
N ILE A 14 20.82 -32.49 22.68
CA ILE A 14 19.39 -32.22 22.63
C ILE A 14 18.99 -32.04 21.17
N SER A 15 17.88 -32.70 20.77
CA SER A 15 17.38 -32.54 19.38
C SER A 15 17.06 -31.10 19.04
N LEU A 16 17.28 -30.73 17.80
CA LEU A 16 17.05 -29.36 17.30
C LEU A 16 15.62 -28.87 17.59
N ASN A 17 14.62 -29.74 17.44
CA ASN A 17 13.22 -29.38 17.75
C ASN A 17 13.05 -29.02 19.23
N ARG A 18 13.70 -29.76 20.14
CA ARG A 18 13.63 -29.45 21.55
C ARG A 18 14.33 -28.16 21.92
N GLN A 19 15.47 -27.85 21.28
CA GLN A 19 16.16 -26.57 21.44
C GLN A 19 15.30 -25.40 20.97
N LEU A 20 14.67 -25.54 19.81
CA LEU A 20 13.78 -24.49 19.27
C LEU A 20 12.58 -24.24 20.18
N ASN A 21 11.97 -25.28 20.70
CA ASN A 21 10.86 -25.18 21.66
C ASN A 21 11.28 -24.49 22.97
N LEU A 22 12.44 -24.82 23.52
CA LEU A 22 12.97 -24.18 24.72
C LEU A 22 13.28 -22.68 24.50
N LEU A 23 13.72 -22.32 23.30
CA LEU A 23 14.01 -20.93 22.92
C LEU A 23 12.76 -20.15 22.43
N GLY A 24 11.60 -20.81 22.36
CA GLY A 24 10.38 -20.19 21.83
C GLY A 24 10.45 -19.80 20.35
N ILE A 25 11.33 -20.45 19.56
CA ILE A 25 11.55 -20.15 18.15
C ILE A 25 10.77 -21.14 17.29
N SER A 26 9.90 -20.66 16.41
CA SER A 26 9.23 -21.53 15.45
C SER A 26 10.23 -22.13 14.44
N LYS A 27 10.02 -23.40 14.06
CA LYS A 27 10.85 -24.09 13.08
C LYS A 27 10.92 -23.34 11.73
N GLY A 28 9.78 -22.79 11.27
CA GLY A 28 9.73 -21.97 10.06
C GLY A 28 10.59 -20.72 10.16
N SER A 29 10.54 -20.03 11.31
CA SER A 29 11.38 -18.84 11.54
C SER A 29 12.87 -19.20 11.59
N PHE A 30 13.24 -20.36 12.15
CA PHE A 30 14.63 -20.80 12.22
C PHE A 30 15.24 -21.03 10.82
N TYR A 31 14.53 -21.76 9.96
CA TYR A 31 14.98 -22.07 8.60
C TYR A 31 14.73 -20.95 7.60
N TYR A 32 13.98 -19.92 7.97
CA TYR A 32 13.71 -18.82 7.06
C TYR A 32 14.99 -18.07 6.70
N VAL A 33 15.32 -18.09 5.42
CA VAL A 33 16.38 -17.31 4.82
C VAL A 33 15.70 -16.19 4.02
N HIS A 34 16.04 -14.93 4.35
CA HIS A 34 15.51 -13.78 3.61
C HIS A 34 15.99 -13.86 2.16
N LYS A 35 15.06 -13.95 1.22
CA LYS A 35 15.35 -13.90 -0.20
C LYS A 35 15.38 -12.43 -0.64
N ALA A 36 16.50 -11.99 -1.20
CA ALA A 36 16.63 -10.68 -1.81
C ALA A 36 15.69 -10.52 -3.02
N GLU A 37 15.43 -9.30 -3.44
CA GLU A 37 14.70 -9.04 -4.68
C GLU A 37 15.47 -9.56 -5.89
N SER A 38 14.74 -9.99 -6.92
CA SER A 38 15.34 -10.40 -8.18
C SER A 38 15.95 -9.21 -8.90
N GLU A 39 16.97 -9.45 -9.74
CA GLU A 39 17.60 -8.40 -10.55
C GLU A 39 16.58 -7.67 -11.44
N GLU A 40 15.62 -8.41 -11.99
CA GLU A 40 14.52 -7.82 -12.75
C GLU A 40 13.71 -6.81 -11.90
N ASN A 41 13.40 -7.14 -10.63
CA ASN A 41 12.74 -6.21 -9.72
C ASN A 41 13.61 -4.99 -9.42
N LEU A 42 14.91 -5.17 -9.25
CA LEU A 42 15.84 -4.06 -9.03
C LEU A 42 15.91 -3.13 -10.24
N THR A 43 15.89 -3.69 -11.45
CA THR A 43 15.83 -2.91 -12.70
C THR A 43 14.53 -2.12 -12.79
N LEU A 44 13.38 -2.74 -12.50
CA LEU A 44 12.08 -2.05 -12.46
C LEU A 44 12.06 -0.93 -11.42
N MET A 45 12.62 -1.19 -10.23
CA MET A 45 12.71 -0.18 -9.16
C MET A 45 13.55 1.02 -9.60
N ARG A 46 14.69 0.80 -10.28
CA ARG A 46 15.52 1.89 -10.80
C ARG A 46 14.78 2.73 -11.83
N LEU A 47 14.13 2.10 -12.81
CA LEU A 47 13.35 2.80 -13.83
C LEU A 47 12.20 3.61 -13.23
N MET A 48 11.52 3.05 -12.23
CA MET A 48 10.43 3.75 -11.54
C MET A 48 10.95 4.94 -10.72
N ASP A 49 12.11 4.81 -10.09
CA ASP A 49 12.75 5.88 -9.31
C ASP A 49 13.16 7.06 -10.21
N GLU A 50 13.86 6.77 -11.31
CA GLU A 50 14.23 7.77 -12.32
C GLU A 50 13.00 8.50 -12.86
N HIS A 51 11.95 7.76 -13.21
CA HIS A 51 10.72 8.35 -13.72
C HIS A 51 9.95 9.17 -12.67
N TYR A 52 10.00 8.75 -11.41
CA TYR A 52 9.39 9.48 -10.30
C TYR A 52 10.08 10.82 -10.03
N MET A 53 11.39 10.91 -10.19
CA MET A 53 12.12 12.16 -10.03
C MET A 53 11.65 13.26 -11.00
N GLU A 54 11.24 12.87 -12.20
CA GLU A 54 10.69 13.79 -13.20
C GLU A 54 9.17 14.03 -13.00
N HIS A 55 8.46 13.01 -12.53
CA HIS A 55 7.00 12.99 -12.47
C HIS A 55 6.46 12.50 -11.12
N PRO A 56 6.67 13.23 -10.01
CA PRO A 56 6.34 12.77 -8.66
C PRO A 56 4.83 12.62 -8.40
N TYR A 57 3.98 13.15 -9.27
CA TYR A 57 2.52 13.04 -9.17
C TYR A 57 1.95 11.75 -9.76
N LYS A 58 2.78 10.97 -10.47
CA LYS A 58 2.32 9.72 -11.12
C LYS A 58 2.14 8.60 -10.10
N GLY A 59 0.95 8.02 -10.10
CA GLY A 59 0.58 6.89 -9.25
C GLY A 59 0.88 5.53 -9.89
N VAL A 60 0.42 4.46 -9.22
CA VAL A 60 0.69 3.06 -9.60
C VAL A 60 0.29 2.75 -11.05
N LEU A 61 -0.90 3.20 -11.50
CA LEU A 61 -1.38 2.92 -12.86
C LEU A 61 -0.50 3.58 -13.91
N GLN A 62 -0.16 4.85 -13.72
CA GLN A 62 0.69 5.60 -14.64
C GLN A 62 2.13 5.06 -14.68
N MET A 63 2.64 4.55 -13.54
CA MET A 63 3.93 3.85 -13.49
C MET A 63 3.88 2.50 -14.22
N HIS A 64 2.77 1.77 -14.10
CA HIS A 64 2.53 0.55 -14.86
C HIS A 64 2.54 0.81 -16.37
N ASP A 65 1.81 1.85 -16.82
CA ASP A 65 1.74 2.25 -18.22
C ASP A 65 3.11 2.68 -18.75
N PHE A 66 3.87 3.44 -17.97
CA PHE A 66 5.23 3.81 -18.29
C PHE A 66 6.13 2.58 -18.49
N LEU A 67 6.14 1.64 -17.54
CA LEU A 67 6.93 0.41 -17.66
C LEU A 67 6.54 -0.42 -18.89
N SER A 68 5.25 -0.51 -19.19
CA SER A 68 4.74 -1.17 -20.40
C SER A 68 5.22 -0.48 -21.67
N GLY A 69 5.28 0.85 -21.69
CA GLY A 69 5.82 1.64 -22.80
C GLY A 69 7.31 1.43 -23.02
N VAL A 70 8.07 1.16 -21.96
CA VAL A 70 9.51 0.83 -22.03
C VAL A 70 9.76 -0.66 -22.38
N GLY A 71 8.68 -1.47 -22.46
CA GLY A 71 8.78 -2.89 -22.84
C GLY A 71 8.82 -3.87 -21.66
N TYR A 72 8.59 -3.41 -20.44
CA TYR A 72 8.53 -4.27 -19.26
C TYR A 72 7.08 -4.59 -18.89
N HIS A 73 6.67 -5.84 -19.05
CA HIS A 73 5.34 -6.30 -18.66
C HIS A 73 5.29 -6.72 -17.19
N ALA A 74 5.04 -5.76 -16.32
CA ALA A 74 4.89 -6.01 -14.89
C ALA A 74 3.41 -5.84 -14.49
N ASN A 75 2.85 -6.82 -13.77
CA ASN A 75 1.47 -6.69 -13.26
C ASN A 75 1.38 -5.49 -12.29
N GLU A 76 0.25 -4.77 -12.31
CA GLU A 76 -0.04 -3.62 -11.42
C GLU A 76 0.22 -3.94 -9.94
N LYS A 77 -0.16 -5.14 -9.48
CA LYS A 77 0.10 -5.60 -8.10
C LYS A 77 1.60 -5.66 -7.79
N ARG A 78 2.43 -6.07 -8.77
CA ARG A 78 3.90 -6.10 -8.64
C ARG A 78 4.45 -4.68 -8.56
N VAL A 79 4.01 -3.77 -9.43
CA VAL A 79 4.40 -2.35 -9.43
C VAL A 79 4.05 -1.71 -8.08
N ARG A 80 2.82 -1.90 -7.59
CA ARG A 80 2.36 -1.38 -6.29
C ARG A 80 3.21 -1.89 -5.13
N ARG A 81 3.57 -3.17 -5.13
CA ARG A 81 4.46 -3.75 -4.11
C ARG A 81 5.85 -3.12 -4.13
N LEU A 82 6.42 -2.93 -5.32
CA LEU A 82 7.76 -2.35 -5.48
C LEU A 82 7.77 -0.87 -5.06
N LEU A 83 6.80 -0.06 -5.46
CA LEU A 83 6.66 1.34 -5.04
C LEU A 83 6.55 1.46 -3.52
N ARG A 84 5.72 0.62 -2.88
CA ARG A 84 5.63 0.58 -1.41
C ARG A 84 6.96 0.20 -0.75
N LYS A 85 7.70 -0.72 -1.36
CA LYS A 85 9.01 -1.15 -0.84
C LYS A 85 10.06 -0.04 -0.93
N MET A 86 9.98 0.80 -1.96
CA MET A 86 10.81 2.01 -2.12
C MET A 86 10.35 3.18 -1.24
N GLY A 87 9.13 3.10 -0.67
CA GLY A 87 8.54 4.21 0.08
C GLY A 87 8.07 5.37 -0.82
N ILE A 88 7.82 5.08 -2.10
CA ILE A 88 7.38 6.07 -3.10
C ILE A 88 5.86 6.13 -3.12
N GLU A 89 5.33 7.34 -2.92
CA GLU A 89 3.91 7.65 -3.03
C GLU A 89 3.72 8.87 -3.95
N ALA A 90 2.64 8.85 -4.77
CA ALA A 90 2.34 9.97 -5.63
C ALA A 90 1.98 11.23 -4.84
N ILE A 91 2.61 12.35 -5.18
CA ILE A 91 2.37 13.65 -4.56
C ILE A 91 1.25 14.36 -5.31
N TYR A 92 0.08 14.45 -4.69
CA TYR A 92 -1.07 15.20 -5.22
C TYR A 92 -1.85 15.88 -4.09
N PRO A 93 -2.55 16.99 -4.37
CA PRO A 93 -3.36 17.66 -3.37
C PRO A 93 -4.53 16.75 -2.95
N LYS A 94 -4.63 16.45 -1.66
CA LYS A 94 -5.75 15.68 -1.10
C LYS A 94 -7.03 16.49 -1.16
N LYS A 95 -8.15 15.81 -1.45
CA LYS A 95 -9.47 16.45 -1.37
C LYS A 95 -9.74 16.88 0.07
N ASN A 96 -10.14 18.12 0.26
CA ASN A 96 -10.64 18.59 1.55
C ASN A 96 -12.07 18.07 1.74
N LEU A 97 -12.21 17.00 2.53
CA LEU A 97 -13.51 16.36 2.80
C LEU A 97 -14.44 17.23 3.65
N SER A 98 -13.90 18.20 4.39
CA SER A 98 -14.68 19.17 5.17
C SER A 98 -15.23 20.31 4.31
N ARG A 99 -14.81 20.42 3.05
CA ARG A 99 -15.33 21.43 2.14
C ARG A 99 -16.65 20.94 1.59
N LEU A 100 -17.74 21.55 2.03
CA LEU A 100 -19.06 21.33 1.47
C LEU A 100 -19.00 21.46 -0.06
N GLY A 101 -19.57 20.49 -0.76
CA GLY A 101 -19.70 20.53 -2.22
C GLY A 101 -20.37 21.83 -2.65
N LYS A 102 -20.13 22.27 -3.89
CA LYS A 102 -20.82 23.42 -4.44
C LYS A 102 -22.33 23.25 -4.25
N ALA A 103 -23.03 24.33 -3.97
CA ALA A 103 -24.47 24.43 -3.71
C ALA A 103 -25.41 23.69 -4.71
N LYS A 104 -24.86 23.12 -5.77
CA LYS A 104 -25.57 22.31 -6.77
C LYS A 104 -26.39 21.14 -6.17
N TYR A 105 -26.01 20.66 -4.98
CA TYR A 105 -26.71 19.56 -4.28
C TYR A 105 -27.56 20.06 -3.08
N ILE A 106 -27.52 21.35 -2.81
CA ILE A 106 -28.33 21.96 -1.77
C ILE A 106 -29.69 22.23 -2.39
N MET A 107 -30.65 21.36 -2.14
CA MET A 107 -32.01 21.63 -2.55
C MET A 107 -32.56 22.81 -1.73
N PRO A 108 -33.16 23.82 -2.36
CA PRO A 108 -33.78 24.90 -1.63
C PRO A 108 -34.89 24.34 -0.75
N TYR A 109 -35.06 24.92 0.44
CA TYR A 109 -36.17 24.55 1.29
C TYR A 109 -37.48 24.94 0.61
N LEU A 110 -38.26 23.94 0.18
CA LEU A 110 -39.46 24.13 -0.66
C LEU A 110 -40.55 24.92 0.02
N LEU A 111 -40.57 24.92 1.34
CA LEU A 111 -41.59 25.65 2.15
C LEU A 111 -41.17 27.08 2.50
N ARG A 112 -40.00 27.55 1.97
CA ARG A 112 -39.55 28.92 2.23
C ARG A 112 -40.48 29.93 1.59
N GLY A 113 -41.18 30.71 2.43
CA GLY A 113 -42.11 31.73 1.99
C GLY A 113 -43.51 31.22 1.63
N LEU A 114 -43.83 29.98 2.02
CA LEU A 114 -45.19 29.46 1.93
C LEU A 114 -45.97 29.82 3.21
N ASP A 115 -47.01 30.61 3.09
CA ASP A 115 -47.97 30.84 4.17
C ASP A 115 -48.88 29.63 4.29
N ILE A 116 -48.86 28.97 5.45
CA ILE A 116 -49.66 27.77 5.73
C ILE A 116 -50.98 28.21 6.38
N ASP A 117 -52.00 28.25 5.58
CA ASP A 117 -53.34 28.71 5.97
C ASP A 117 -54.40 27.57 5.99
N GLY A 118 -54.01 26.34 5.68
CA GLY A 118 -54.90 25.19 5.66
C GLY A 118 -54.32 23.93 6.32
N VAL A 119 -55.22 23.08 6.82
CA VAL A 119 -54.89 21.75 7.37
C VAL A 119 -54.43 20.83 6.22
N ASN A 120 -53.37 20.05 6.42
CA ASN A 120 -52.79 19.13 5.43
C ASN A 120 -52.16 19.80 4.17
N GLN A 121 -51.78 21.07 4.26
CA GLN A 121 -51.17 21.80 3.17
C GLN A 121 -49.70 21.39 2.91
N VAL A 122 -49.08 20.84 3.92
CA VAL A 122 -47.68 20.36 3.88
C VAL A 122 -47.60 18.93 4.41
N TRP A 123 -46.85 18.07 3.70
CA TRP A 123 -46.62 16.69 4.07
C TRP A 123 -45.12 16.49 4.40
#